data_caad0cba7f692693a1cb2aa6c0454744
#
_entry.id   caad0cba7f692693a1cb2aa6c0454744
#
_cell.length_a   1.000
_cell.length_b   1.000
_cell.length_c   1.000
_cell.angle_alpha   90.00
_cell.angle_beta   90.00
_cell.angle_gamma   90.00
#
_symmetry.space_group_name_H-M   'P 1'
#
loop_
_entity.id
_entity.type
_entity.pdbx_description
1 polymer ?
#
loop_
_entity_poly.entity_id
_entity_poly.type
_entity_poly.pdbx_seq_one_letter_code
_entity_poly.pdbx_strand_id
1 'polypeptide(L)'
;NRLALYGREDADGNHVPGTGLLDQAQAKFDEAKRVYEKNMFNGALNGYEINDLASAYYRAERDLMDLQKIDEQLRTKQASDGTPLSLLALDTSGEQVKAAVAVGDVDHAQHVANFTPGMGTNVRDSLENYVDVADRMRDNPVQQQAKVERSDIAVVAWLNYDAPTDVTKTFDPSVASTEKAHEGADRLAGFLTGVRSWRDEQGGSLHLTSVSHSYGSTTAGLAMRQMGEGVVDDHIYLASPGSGADSVGALGVDPSHVWVSATDYRDFVQGLPPDRWESFGRDPVDLEGIQHLSGDTTGSTQYKSFSLNPAANHSTYFDAPAPGRRNEALDDICRVIAGAK
;
A
#
# COMPACT_ATOMS: atom_id res chain seq x y z
N ASN A 1 3.36 -0.99 -17.43
CA ASN A 1 1.96 -1.42 -17.14
C ASN A 1 0.88 -0.51 -17.76
N ARG A 2 1.21 0.71 -18.25
CA ARG A 2 0.26 1.52 -19.03
C ARG A 2 -0.23 0.77 -20.26
N LEU A 3 0.65 0.04 -20.97
CA LEU A 3 0.27 -0.79 -22.11
C LEU A 3 -0.73 -1.90 -21.72
N ALA A 4 -0.57 -2.49 -20.52
CA ALA A 4 -1.55 -3.47 -20.04
C ALA A 4 -2.91 -2.83 -19.75
N LEU A 5 -2.94 -1.63 -19.16
CA LEU A 5 -4.17 -0.91 -18.83
C LEU A 5 -4.91 -0.44 -20.08
N TYR A 6 -4.21 0.24 -20.99
CA TYR A 6 -4.80 0.91 -22.16
C TYR A 6 -4.76 0.08 -23.44
N GLY A 7 -3.94 -0.97 -23.49
CA GLY A 7 -3.77 -1.78 -24.69
C GLY A 7 -2.78 -1.19 -25.70
N ARG A 8 -2.85 -1.69 -26.93
CA ARG A 8 -1.95 -1.31 -28.02
C ARG A 8 -2.50 -0.13 -28.81
N GLU A 9 -1.59 0.63 -29.39
CA GLU A 9 -1.89 1.61 -30.43
C GLU A 9 -1.59 1.02 -31.80
N ASP A 10 -2.32 1.47 -32.82
CA ASP A 10 -2.05 1.15 -34.23
C ASP A 10 -0.86 1.98 -34.77
N ALA A 11 -0.53 1.79 -36.03
CA ALA A 11 0.56 2.51 -36.72
C ALA A 11 0.36 4.04 -36.77
N ASP A 12 -0.86 4.50 -36.59
CA ASP A 12 -1.24 5.92 -36.62
C ASP A 12 -1.36 6.50 -35.19
N GLY A 13 -1.06 5.70 -34.14
CA GLY A 13 -1.13 6.10 -32.75
C GLY A 13 -2.54 6.05 -32.15
N ASN A 14 -3.52 5.42 -32.82
CA ASN A 14 -4.85 5.27 -32.29
C ASN A 14 -4.94 4.03 -31.40
N HIS A 15 -5.72 4.14 -30.34
CA HIS A 15 -6.02 3.02 -29.45
C HIS A 15 -6.72 1.88 -30.22
N VAL A 16 -6.24 0.64 -30.05
CA VAL A 16 -6.86 -0.56 -30.62
C VAL A 16 -7.86 -1.14 -29.60
N PRO A 17 -9.18 -1.02 -29.83
CA PRO A 17 -10.19 -1.47 -28.87
C PRO A 17 -10.05 -2.94 -28.46
N GLY A 18 -10.35 -3.25 -27.21
CA GLY A 18 -10.32 -4.60 -26.66
C GLY A 18 -8.92 -5.15 -26.35
N THR A 19 -7.85 -4.36 -26.57
CA THR A 19 -6.48 -4.81 -26.28
C THR A 19 -6.00 -4.46 -24.88
N GLY A 20 -6.61 -3.49 -24.22
CA GLY A 20 -6.31 -3.10 -22.84
C GLY A 20 -7.24 -3.74 -21.82
N LEU A 21 -6.78 -3.83 -20.57
CA LEU A 21 -7.59 -4.36 -19.46
C LEU A 21 -8.83 -3.51 -19.18
N LEU A 22 -8.76 -2.20 -19.39
CA LEU A 22 -9.90 -1.30 -19.19
C LEU A 22 -11.04 -1.61 -20.18
N ASP A 23 -10.72 -1.80 -21.47
CA ASP A 23 -11.71 -2.20 -22.48
C ASP A 23 -12.30 -3.59 -22.20
N GLN A 24 -11.44 -4.53 -21.83
CA GLN A 24 -11.85 -5.89 -21.51
C GLN A 24 -12.78 -5.93 -20.30
N ALA A 25 -12.48 -5.13 -19.27
CA ALA A 25 -13.32 -5.01 -18.09
C ALA A 25 -14.67 -4.37 -18.42
N GLN A 26 -14.70 -3.33 -19.28
CA GLN A 26 -15.93 -2.71 -19.77
C GLN A 26 -16.80 -3.73 -20.52
N ALA A 27 -16.22 -4.46 -21.47
CA ALA A 27 -16.93 -5.48 -22.22
C ALA A 27 -17.48 -6.61 -21.33
N LYS A 28 -16.68 -7.06 -20.34
CA LYS A 28 -17.08 -8.07 -19.37
C LYS A 28 -18.23 -7.59 -18.48
N PHE A 29 -18.18 -6.33 -18.04
CA PHE A 29 -19.25 -5.71 -17.26
C PHE A 29 -20.54 -5.61 -18.06
N ASP A 30 -20.49 -5.11 -19.31
CA ASP A 30 -21.66 -4.94 -20.17
C ASP A 30 -22.34 -6.29 -20.43
N GLU A 31 -21.56 -7.33 -20.69
CA GLU A 31 -22.10 -8.69 -20.89
C GLU A 31 -22.69 -9.28 -19.60
N ALA A 32 -21.98 -9.17 -18.46
CA ALA A 32 -22.48 -9.64 -17.18
C ALA A 32 -23.79 -8.94 -16.78
N LYS A 33 -23.85 -7.62 -16.97
CA LYS A 33 -25.04 -6.80 -16.75
C LYS A 33 -26.20 -7.27 -17.64
N ARG A 34 -25.95 -7.42 -18.94
CA ARG A 34 -26.96 -7.89 -19.91
C ARG A 34 -27.53 -9.26 -19.51
N VAL A 35 -26.66 -10.18 -19.11
CA VAL A 35 -27.07 -11.54 -18.71
C VAL A 35 -27.86 -11.49 -17.40
N TYR A 36 -27.40 -10.73 -16.41
CA TYR A 36 -28.10 -10.57 -15.11
C TYR A 36 -29.49 -9.94 -15.30
N GLU A 37 -29.60 -8.81 -15.97
CA GLU A 37 -30.86 -8.10 -16.19
C GLU A 37 -31.87 -8.97 -16.98
N LYS A 38 -31.41 -9.69 -18.02
CA LYS A 38 -32.26 -10.58 -18.79
C LYS A 38 -32.84 -11.72 -17.97
N ASN A 39 -32.11 -12.22 -16.98
CA ASN A 39 -32.48 -13.41 -16.24
C ASN A 39 -33.05 -13.12 -14.83
N MET A 40 -32.89 -11.91 -14.30
CA MET A 40 -33.33 -11.51 -12.97
C MET A 40 -34.83 -11.81 -12.71
N PHE A 41 -35.67 -11.70 -13.74
CA PHE A 41 -37.11 -11.98 -13.67
C PHE A 41 -37.50 -13.28 -14.38
N ASN A 42 -36.53 -14.10 -14.75
CA ASN A 42 -36.77 -15.37 -15.41
C ASN A 42 -37.15 -16.44 -14.37
N GLY A 43 -38.43 -16.74 -14.26
CA GLY A 43 -38.94 -17.76 -13.30
C GLY A 43 -38.45 -19.21 -13.57
N ALA A 44 -37.66 -19.44 -14.61
CA ALA A 44 -37.05 -20.74 -14.90
C ALA A 44 -35.72 -20.96 -14.12
N LEU A 45 -35.10 -19.91 -13.59
CA LEU A 45 -33.89 -20.02 -12.78
C LEU A 45 -34.19 -20.16 -11.31
N ASN A 46 -33.41 -20.99 -10.62
CA ASN A 46 -33.48 -21.12 -9.18
C ASN A 46 -32.66 -20.01 -8.48
N GLY A 47 -32.83 -19.86 -7.15
CA GLY A 47 -32.18 -18.81 -6.40
C GLY A 47 -30.65 -18.87 -6.43
N TYR A 48 -30.01 -20.02 -6.57
CA TYR A 48 -28.56 -20.18 -6.66
C TYR A 48 -28.05 -19.65 -8.00
N GLU A 49 -28.72 -20.00 -9.10
CA GLU A 49 -28.34 -19.52 -10.46
C GLU A 49 -28.47 -18.00 -10.57
N ILE A 50 -29.49 -17.40 -9.95
CA ILE A 50 -29.65 -15.94 -9.89
C ILE A 50 -28.52 -15.30 -9.06
N ASN A 51 -28.15 -15.90 -7.93
CA ASN A 51 -27.06 -15.41 -7.10
C ASN A 51 -25.70 -15.50 -7.80
N ASP A 52 -25.45 -16.56 -8.59
CA ASP A 52 -24.22 -16.69 -9.37
C ASP A 52 -24.13 -15.58 -10.43
N LEU A 53 -25.23 -15.29 -11.13
CA LEU A 53 -25.30 -14.19 -12.09
C LEU A 53 -25.10 -12.83 -11.42
N ALA A 54 -25.71 -12.61 -10.27
CA ALA A 54 -25.53 -11.40 -9.47
C ALA A 54 -24.05 -11.23 -9.04
N SER A 55 -23.44 -12.30 -8.57
CA SER A 55 -22.04 -12.32 -8.15
C SER A 55 -21.10 -12.01 -9.31
N ALA A 56 -21.34 -12.58 -10.49
CA ALA A 56 -20.58 -12.30 -11.70
C ALA A 56 -20.73 -10.83 -12.14
N TYR A 57 -21.95 -10.28 -12.10
CA TYR A 57 -22.24 -8.89 -12.41
C TYR A 57 -21.52 -7.93 -11.46
N TYR A 58 -21.70 -8.10 -10.13
CA TYR A 58 -21.06 -7.23 -9.15
C TYR A 58 -19.52 -7.33 -9.15
N ARG A 59 -18.98 -8.52 -9.47
CA ARG A 59 -17.54 -8.67 -9.64
C ARG A 59 -17.02 -7.88 -10.85
N ALA A 60 -17.68 -8.02 -11.99
CA ALA A 60 -17.30 -7.28 -13.21
C ALA A 60 -17.42 -5.77 -13.02
N GLU A 61 -18.45 -5.30 -12.29
CA GLU A 61 -18.63 -3.90 -11.93
C GLU A 61 -17.47 -3.37 -11.06
N ARG A 62 -17.08 -4.12 -10.01
CA ARG A 62 -15.94 -3.75 -9.16
C ARG A 62 -14.65 -3.68 -9.93
N ASP A 63 -14.33 -4.70 -10.72
CA ASP A 63 -13.10 -4.75 -11.50
C ASP A 63 -13.00 -3.55 -12.45
N LEU A 64 -14.12 -3.20 -13.08
CA LEU A 64 -14.19 -2.02 -13.95
C LEU A 64 -13.98 -0.71 -13.16
N MET A 65 -14.64 -0.55 -12.02
CA MET A 65 -14.49 0.64 -11.16
C MET A 65 -13.07 0.79 -10.63
N ASP A 66 -12.42 -0.31 -10.28
CA ASP A 66 -11.04 -0.32 -9.81
C ASP A 66 -10.08 0.14 -10.93
N LEU A 67 -10.24 -0.38 -12.14
CA LEU A 67 -9.43 0.02 -13.31
C LEU A 67 -9.70 1.47 -13.74
N GLN A 68 -10.95 1.93 -13.67
CA GLN A 68 -11.31 3.33 -13.91
C GLN A 68 -10.68 4.26 -12.87
N LYS A 69 -10.59 3.82 -11.59
CA LYS A 69 -9.91 4.62 -10.55
C LYS A 69 -8.41 4.73 -10.82
N ILE A 70 -7.76 3.67 -11.28
CA ILE A 70 -6.36 3.74 -11.71
C ILE A 70 -6.20 4.71 -12.88
N ASP A 71 -7.03 4.59 -13.91
CA ASP A 71 -7.02 5.48 -15.07
C ASP A 71 -7.20 6.95 -14.66
N GLU A 72 -8.19 7.23 -13.81
CA GLU A 72 -8.44 8.56 -13.25
C GLU A 72 -7.18 9.12 -12.59
N GLN A 73 -6.56 8.38 -11.68
CA GLN A 73 -5.37 8.84 -10.96
C GLN A 73 -4.20 9.11 -11.92
N LEU A 74 -3.95 8.22 -12.88
CA LEU A 74 -2.84 8.37 -13.83
C LEU A 74 -3.02 9.53 -14.81
N ARG A 75 -4.27 9.94 -15.08
CA ARG A 75 -4.58 11.05 -16.03
C ARG A 75 -4.72 12.40 -15.34
N THR A 76 -5.30 12.41 -14.14
CA THR A 76 -5.73 13.65 -13.50
C THR A 76 -4.81 14.10 -12.38
N LYS A 77 -4.11 13.15 -11.72
CA LYS A 77 -3.18 13.47 -10.65
C LYS A 77 -1.74 13.55 -11.13
N GLN A 78 -1.05 14.47 -10.53
CA GLN A 78 0.40 14.63 -10.62
C GLN A 78 0.92 14.81 -9.18
N ALA A 79 2.19 14.51 -8.96
CA ALA A 79 2.87 14.90 -7.74
C ALA A 79 2.82 16.41 -7.53
N SER A 80 3.08 16.88 -6.32
CA SER A 80 3.07 18.32 -5.98
C SER A 80 4.01 19.18 -6.83
N ASP A 81 5.02 18.57 -7.46
CA ASP A 81 5.95 19.21 -8.39
C ASP A 81 5.57 19.05 -9.88
N GLY A 82 4.42 18.48 -10.18
CA GLY A 82 3.96 18.22 -11.56
C GLY A 82 4.48 16.93 -12.18
N THR A 83 5.25 16.11 -11.45
CA THR A 83 5.71 14.79 -11.95
C THR A 83 4.51 13.85 -12.16
N PRO A 84 4.37 13.22 -13.34
CA PRO A 84 3.32 12.25 -13.60
C PRO A 84 3.44 11.01 -12.71
N LEU A 85 2.30 10.42 -12.35
CA LEU A 85 2.28 9.13 -11.65
C LEU A 85 2.70 7.98 -12.59
N SER A 86 3.30 6.94 -12.00
CA SER A 86 3.73 5.73 -12.72
C SER A 86 3.03 4.48 -12.18
N LEU A 87 2.47 3.67 -13.08
CA LEU A 87 1.87 2.37 -12.73
C LEU A 87 2.94 1.28 -12.79
N LEU A 88 3.38 0.80 -11.63
CA LEU A 88 4.46 -0.19 -11.50
C LEU A 88 3.95 -1.63 -11.50
N ALA A 89 2.79 -1.88 -10.90
CA ALA A 89 2.15 -3.20 -10.90
C ALA A 89 0.65 -3.04 -11.20
N LEU A 90 0.10 -4.02 -11.91
CA LEU A 90 -1.32 -4.16 -12.17
C LEU A 90 -1.65 -5.64 -12.29
N ASP A 91 -2.60 -6.11 -11.47
CA ASP A 91 -3.05 -7.49 -11.46
C ASP A 91 -4.57 -7.53 -11.26
N THR A 92 -5.27 -8.14 -12.20
CA THR A 92 -6.72 -8.35 -12.17
C THR A 92 -7.10 -9.80 -11.81
N SER A 93 -6.12 -10.64 -11.47
CA SER A 93 -6.36 -11.97 -10.95
C SER A 93 -6.69 -11.91 -9.44
N GLY A 94 -7.55 -12.76 -8.95
CA GLY A 94 -7.90 -12.79 -7.54
C GLY A 94 -9.23 -12.10 -7.20
N GLU A 95 -9.40 -11.71 -5.94
CA GLU A 95 -10.67 -11.18 -5.43
C GLU A 95 -10.92 -9.71 -5.79
N GLN A 96 -9.87 -8.93 -5.92
CA GLN A 96 -9.90 -7.51 -6.27
C GLN A 96 -8.74 -7.16 -7.21
N VAL A 97 -8.88 -6.03 -7.92
CA VAL A 97 -7.79 -5.47 -8.71
C VAL A 97 -6.71 -4.95 -7.76
N LYS A 98 -5.46 -5.29 -8.05
CA LYS A 98 -4.29 -4.92 -7.29
C LYS A 98 -3.41 -4.00 -8.12
N ALA A 99 -2.83 -2.97 -7.49
CA ALA A 99 -1.98 -2.00 -8.18
C ALA A 99 -0.86 -1.47 -7.27
N ALA A 100 0.24 -1.07 -7.89
CA ALA A 100 1.26 -0.24 -7.27
C ALA A 100 1.48 1.01 -8.12
N VAL A 101 1.30 2.18 -7.51
CA VAL A 101 1.41 3.47 -8.17
C VAL A 101 2.52 4.29 -7.51
N ALA A 102 3.47 4.75 -8.29
CA ALA A 102 4.58 5.57 -7.81
C ALA A 102 4.32 7.06 -8.01
N VAL A 103 4.73 7.84 -7.04
CA VAL A 103 4.90 9.29 -7.05
C VAL A 103 6.39 9.56 -7.12
N GLY A 104 6.87 10.10 -8.22
CA GLY A 104 8.30 10.25 -8.51
C GLY A 104 8.85 9.17 -9.45
N ASP A 105 10.11 9.30 -9.81
CA ASP A 105 10.78 8.43 -10.78
C ASP A 105 11.55 7.31 -10.07
N VAL A 106 10.93 6.13 -9.97
CA VAL A 106 11.53 4.95 -9.32
C VAL A 106 12.77 4.44 -10.06
N ASP A 107 12.85 4.71 -11.36
CA ASP A 107 13.97 4.22 -12.18
C ASP A 107 15.26 5.03 -11.94
N HIS A 108 15.16 6.30 -11.50
CA HIS A 108 16.31 7.18 -11.34
C HIS A 108 16.48 7.78 -9.94
N ALA A 109 15.42 7.83 -9.11
CA ALA A 109 15.50 8.36 -7.75
C ALA A 109 16.56 7.62 -6.92
N GLN A 110 17.35 8.33 -6.13
CA GLN A 110 18.34 7.73 -5.23
C GLN A 110 17.70 7.09 -3.99
N HIS A 111 16.54 7.60 -3.60
CA HIS A 111 15.76 7.14 -2.45
C HIS A 111 14.38 6.68 -2.91
N VAL A 112 14.09 5.41 -2.75
CA VAL A 112 12.79 4.84 -3.08
C VAL A 112 12.16 4.29 -1.81
N ALA A 113 10.93 4.73 -1.50
CA ALA A 113 10.15 4.15 -0.43
C ALA A 113 8.96 3.37 -0.99
N ASN A 114 8.72 2.18 -0.44
CA ASN A 114 7.51 1.41 -0.71
C ASN A 114 6.58 1.48 0.50
N PHE A 115 5.38 2.01 0.34
CA PHE A 115 4.38 2.10 1.39
C PHE A 115 3.35 0.97 1.25
N THR A 116 3.31 0.09 2.26
CA THR A 116 2.40 -1.06 2.36
C THR A 116 1.30 -0.76 3.38
N PRO A 117 0.06 -0.47 2.95
CA PRO A 117 -1.04 -0.15 3.85
C PRO A 117 -1.67 -1.39 4.49
N GLY A 118 -2.53 -1.16 5.49
CA GLY A 118 -3.19 -2.19 6.28
C GLY A 118 -4.52 -2.69 5.72
N MET A 119 -5.35 -3.26 6.62
CA MET A 119 -6.68 -3.79 6.30
C MET A 119 -7.62 -2.72 5.74
N GLY A 120 -8.65 -3.17 5.04
CA GLY A 120 -9.68 -2.32 4.45
C GLY A 120 -9.22 -1.55 3.21
N THR A 121 -8.01 -1.79 2.74
CA THR A 121 -7.47 -1.09 1.57
C THR A 121 -7.80 -1.84 0.27
N ASN A 122 -8.25 -1.09 -0.70
CA ASN A 122 -8.50 -1.53 -2.07
C ASN A 122 -8.25 -0.36 -3.03
N VAL A 123 -8.14 -0.66 -4.32
CA VAL A 123 -7.83 0.37 -5.32
C VAL A 123 -8.92 1.45 -5.38
N ARG A 124 -10.19 1.06 -5.47
CA ARG A 124 -11.31 1.98 -5.68
C ARG A 124 -11.47 3.03 -4.59
N ASP A 125 -11.38 2.59 -3.32
CA ASP A 125 -11.69 3.43 -2.18
C ASP A 125 -10.45 4.07 -1.55
N SER A 126 -9.25 3.53 -1.83
CA SER A 126 -8.04 3.86 -1.08
C SER A 126 -6.91 4.44 -1.92
N LEU A 127 -6.83 4.14 -3.24
CA LEU A 127 -5.69 4.51 -4.06
C LEU A 127 -5.40 6.02 -4.03
N GLU A 128 -6.43 6.85 -4.15
CA GLU A 128 -6.28 8.31 -4.14
C GLU A 128 -5.62 8.81 -2.85
N ASN A 129 -6.13 8.35 -1.69
CA ASN A 129 -5.56 8.73 -0.41
C ASN A 129 -4.10 8.28 -0.26
N TYR A 130 -3.77 7.06 -0.71
CA TYR A 130 -2.40 6.56 -0.59
C TYR A 130 -1.41 7.16 -1.59
N VAL A 131 -1.89 7.62 -2.74
CA VAL A 131 -1.11 8.48 -3.64
C VAL A 131 -0.80 9.82 -2.95
N ASP A 132 -1.78 10.43 -2.25
CA ASP A 132 -1.56 11.66 -1.49
C ASP A 132 -0.61 11.45 -0.29
N VAL A 133 -0.67 10.30 0.37
CA VAL A 133 0.28 9.91 1.42
C VAL A 133 1.69 9.77 0.83
N ALA A 134 1.82 9.10 -0.31
CA ALA A 134 3.10 8.94 -1.00
C ALA A 134 3.71 10.28 -1.41
N ASP A 135 2.89 11.22 -1.92
CA ASP A 135 3.35 12.55 -2.27
C ASP A 135 3.82 13.35 -1.04
N ARG A 136 3.10 13.25 0.09
CA ARG A 136 3.54 13.87 1.37
C ARG A 136 4.84 13.28 1.91
N MET A 137 5.07 11.99 1.76
CA MET A 137 6.34 11.35 2.14
C MET A 137 7.48 11.75 1.21
N ARG A 138 7.18 12.02 -0.06
CA ARG A 138 8.15 12.48 -1.06
C ARG A 138 8.51 13.95 -0.90
N ASP A 139 7.59 14.78 -0.40
CA ASP A 139 7.73 16.24 -0.30
C ASP A 139 7.61 16.71 1.16
N ASN A 140 8.57 16.32 1.99
CA ASN A 140 8.63 16.79 3.37
C ASN A 140 9.84 17.70 3.58
N PRO A 141 9.69 18.85 4.26
CA PRO A 141 10.79 19.82 4.49
C PRO A 141 12.03 19.24 5.17
N VAL A 142 11.93 18.15 5.93
CA VAL A 142 13.08 17.52 6.61
C VAL A 142 14.07 16.89 5.62
N GLN A 143 13.60 16.45 4.46
CA GLN A 143 14.45 15.89 3.40
C GLN A 143 15.35 16.96 2.79
N GLN A 144 14.81 18.16 2.57
CA GLN A 144 15.61 19.31 2.11
C GLN A 144 16.65 19.73 3.16
N GLN A 145 16.33 19.64 4.46
CA GLN A 145 17.29 19.84 5.54
C GLN A 145 18.44 18.81 5.50
N ALA A 146 18.14 17.59 5.08
CA ALA A 146 19.10 16.53 4.82
C ALA A 146 19.85 16.70 3.48
N LYS A 147 19.56 17.74 2.69
CA LYS A 147 20.13 18.03 1.36
C LYS A 147 19.76 16.97 0.31
N VAL A 148 18.62 16.34 0.48
CA VAL A 148 18.02 15.43 -0.50
C VAL A 148 16.96 16.20 -1.28
N GLU A 149 17.13 16.27 -2.59
CA GLU A 149 16.18 16.96 -3.45
C GLU A 149 14.94 16.09 -3.69
N ARG A 150 13.80 16.72 -3.93
CA ARG A 150 12.56 16.01 -4.21
C ARG A 150 12.65 15.07 -5.42
N SER A 151 13.40 15.45 -6.44
CA SER A 151 13.67 14.63 -7.63
C SER A 151 14.40 13.33 -7.32
N ASP A 152 15.15 13.30 -6.22
CA ASP A 152 15.92 12.14 -5.78
C ASP A 152 15.09 11.16 -4.96
N ILE A 153 13.81 11.46 -4.77
CA ILE A 153 12.89 10.63 -3.96
C ILE A 153 11.71 10.16 -4.81
N ALA A 154 11.40 8.88 -4.73
CA ALA A 154 10.16 8.30 -5.23
C ALA A 154 9.47 7.48 -4.13
N VAL A 155 8.14 7.55 -4.06
CA VAL A 155 7.36 6.78 -3.08
C VAL A 155 6.27 6.00 -3.79
N VAL A 156 6.17 4.70 -3.49
CA VAL A 156 5.21 3.79 -4.10
C VAL A 156 4.05 3.56 -3.14
N ALA A 157 2.84 3.91 -3.56
CA ALA A 157 1.60 3.45 -2.92
C ALA A 157 1.34 2.00 -3.39
N TRP A 158 1.61 1.02 -2.52
CA TRP A 158 1.60 -0.40 -2.88
C TRP A 158 0.33 -1.10 -2.40
N LEU A 159 -0.72 -1.10 -3.22
CA LEU A 159 -1.98 -1.82 -2.99
C LEU A 159 -2.00 -3.13 -3.79
N ASN A 160 -0.89 -3.88 -3.76
CA ASN A 160 -0.70 -5.05 -4.62
C ASN A 160 -0.89 -6.38 -3.87
N TYR A 161 -1.83 -6.41 -2.92
CA TYR A 161 -2.25 -7.63 -2.24
C TYR A 161 -3.75 -7.57 -1.88
N ASP A 162 -4.37 -8.72 -1.62
CA ASP A 162 -5.76 -8.80 -1.18
C ASP A 162 -5.83 -8.54 0.33
N ALA A 163 -5.80 -7.25 0.72
CA ALA A 163 -5.89 -6.87 2.13
C ALA A 163 -7.20 -7.37 2.77
N PRO A 164 -7.19 -7.81 4.04
CA PRO A 164 -8.42 -8.16 4.75
C PRO A 164 -9.41 -6.99 4.76
N THR A 165 -10.70 -7.27 4.71
CA THR A 165 -11.73 -6.25 4.83
C THR A 165 -11.72 -5.61 6.21
N ASP A 166 -12.14 -4.34 6.27
CA ASP A 166 -12.23 -3.59 7.53
C ASP A 166 -13.28 -4.22 8.45
N VAL A 167 -12.86 -4.73 9.61
CA VAL A 167 -13.72 -5.38 10.62
C VAL A 167 -14.81 -4.46 11.17
N THR A 168 -14.63 -3.15 11.08
CA THR A 168 -15.66 -2.20 11.51
C THR A 168 -16.83 -2.13 10.54
N LYS A 169 -16.64 -2.56 9.30
CA LYS A 169 -17.64 -2.57 8.23
C LYS A 169 -18.26 -3.95 8.01
N THR A 170 -17.46 -4.99 8.14
CA THR A 170 -17.89 -6.38 7.97
C THR A 170 -17.24 -7.25 9.03
N PHE A 171 -18.01 -8.18 9.64
CA PHE A 171 -17.41 -9.18 10.52
C PHE A 171 -16.64 -10.20 9.66
N ASP A 172 -15.39 -9.86 9.32
CA ASP A 172 -14.50 -10.71 8.55
C ASP A 172 -13.44 -11.33 9.49
N PRO A 173 -13.55 -12.64 9.78
CA PRO A 173 -12.57 -13.30 10.64
C PRO A 173 -11.19 -13.41 10.01
N SER A 174 -11.03 -13.17 8.70
CA SER A 174 -9.74 -13.23 8.01
C SER A 174 -8.75 -12.18 8.51
N VAL A 175 -9.23 -11.11 9.15
CA VAL A 175 -8.37 -10.10 9.78
C VAL A 175 -7.59 -10.66 10.98
N ALA A 176 -8.12 -11.71 11.62
CA ALA A 176 -7.42 -12.43 12.69
C ALA A 176 -6.49 -13.55 12.14
N SER A 177 -6.45 -13.75 10.82
CA SER A 177 -5.59 -14.70 10.12
C SER A 177 -4.43 -13.97 9.44
N THR A 178 -3.29 -14.64 9.37
CA THR A 178 -2.12 -14.17 8.62
C THR A 178 -2.05 -14.73 7.19
N GLU A 179 -3.06 -15.47 6.73
CA GLU A 179 -3.05 -16.06 5.40
C GLU A 179 -2.88 -15.00 4.30
N LYS A 180 -3.70 -13.95 4.33
CA LYS A 180 -3.59 -12.81 3.40
C LYS A 180 -2.27 -12.04 3.57
N ALA A 181 -1.71 -12.02 4.78
CA ALA A 181 -0.39 -11.42 5.01
C ALA A 181 0.73 -12.24 4.37
N HIS A 182 0.66 -13.58 4.39
CA HIS A 182 1.62 -14.44 3.71
C HIS A 182 1.53 -14.31 2.20
N GLU A 183 0.34 -14.32 1.60
CA GLU A 183 0.14 -14.10 0.17
C GLU A 183 0.66 -12.71 -0.25
N GLY A 184 0.37 -11.68 0.55
CA GLY A 184 0.87 -10.33 0.35
C GLY A 184 2.40 -10.25 0.48
N ALA A 185 2.98 -11.01 1.40
CA ALA A 185 4.42 -11.04 1.63
C ALA A 185 5.19 -11.59 0.42
N ASP A 186 4.70 -12.67 -0.21
CA ASP A 186 5.31 -13.23 -1.42
C ASP A 186 5.34 -12.20 -2.56
N ARG A 187 4.24 -11.47 -2.73
CA ARG A 187 4.12 -10.41 -3.74
C ARG A 187 5.02 -9.22 -3.44
N LEU A 188 5.09 -8.81 -2.17
CA LEU A 188 5.91 -7.68 -1.74
C LEU A 188 7.39 -7.98 -1.86
N ALA A 189 7.81 -9.17 -1.43
CA ALA A 189 9.20 -9.64 -1.56
C ALA A 189 9.63 -9.68 -3.04
N GLY A 190 8.80 -10.22 -3.92
CA GLY A 190 9.04 -10.22 -5.37
C GLY A 190 9.13 -8.81 -5.95
N PHE A 191 8.25 -7.89 -5.54
CA PHE A 191 8.25 -6.50 -5.99
C PHE A 191 9.52 -5.75 -5.55
N LEU A 192 9.88 -5.79 -4.28
CA LEU A 192 11.06 -5.09 -3.75
C LEU A 192 12.36 -5.66 -4.32
N THR A 193 12.47 -6.98 -4.42
CA THR A 193 13.61 -7.64 -5.08
C THR A 193 13.72 -7.22 -6.54
N GLY A 194 12.59 -7.10 -7.25
CA GLY A 194 12.55 -6.63 -8.63
C GLY A 194 13.04 -5.19 -8.77
N VAL A 195 12.62 -4.29 -7.88
CA VAL A 195 13.09 -2.90 -7.85
C VAL A 195 14.60 -2.84 -7.60
N ARG A 196 15.11 -3.57 -6.60
CA ARG A 196 16.55 -3.65 -6.30
C ARG A 196 17.33 -4.16 -7.49
N SER A 197 16.96 -5.33 -8.03
CA SER A 197 17.68 -5.97 -9.14
C SER A 197 17.70 -5.09 -10.39
N TRP A 198 16.59 -4.44 -10.73
CA TRP A 198 16.54 -3.50 -11.84
C TRP A 198 17.53 -2.34 -11.67
N ARG A 199 17.57 -1.72 -10.49
CA ARG A 199 18.47 -0.60 -10.20
C ARG A 199 19.94 -1.03 -10.19
N ASP A 200 20.26 -2.20 -9.66
CA ASP A 200 21.61 -2.76 -9.65
C ASP A 200 22.10 -3.01 -11.08
N GLU A 201 21.24 -3.52 -11.97
CA GLU A 201 21.57 -3.71 -13.38
C GLU A 201 21.82 -2.39 -14.11
N GLN A 202 21.16 -1.32 -13.73
CA GLN A 202 21.41 0.03 -14.28
C GLN A 202 22.66 0.71 -13.69
N GLY A 203 23.27 0.13 -12.66
CA GLY A 203 24.47 0.67 -12.00
C GLY A 203 24.21 1.95 -11.19
N GLY A 204 22.95 2.22 -10.83
CA GLY A 204 22.57 3.37 -10.00
C GLY A 204 22.63 3.05 -8.50
N SER A 205 22.97 4.05 -7.68
CA SER A 205 22.78 3.93 -6.24
C SER A 205 21.28 3.93 -5.91
N LEU A 206 20.89 3.06 -4.98
CA LEU A 206 19.52 2.98 -4.47
C LEU A 206 19.54 2.83 -2.96
N HIS A 207 18.82 3.71 -2.27
CA HIS A 207 18.41 3.54 -0.89
C HIS A 207 16.93 3.15 -0.89
N LEU A 208 16.62 1.90 -0.57
CA LEU A 208 15.27 1.33 -0.63
C LEU A 208 14.70 1.18 0.78
N THR A 209 13.64 1.94 1.07
CA THR A 209 12.95 1.91 2.37
C THR A 209 11.61 1.20 2.24
N SER A 210 11.33 0.24 3.11
CA SER A 210 10.01 -0.35 3.28
C SER A 210 9.27 0.34 4.42
N VAL A 211 8.18 1.03 4.12
CA VAL A 211 7.29 1.66 5.11
C VAL A 211 6.00 0.85 5.19
N SER A 212 5.63 0.39 6.37
CA SER A 212 4.49 -0.50 6.55
C SER A 212 3.58 -0.05 7.69
N HIS A 213 2.26 -0.17 7.49
CA HIS A 213 1.26 0.33 8.42
C HIS A 213 0.22 -0.73 8.77
N SER A 214 -0.15 -0.82 10.06
CA SER A 214 -1.24 -1.67 10.51
C SER A 214 -1.03 -3.14 10.10
N TYR A 215 -2.03 -3.84 9.59
CA TYR A 215 -1.92 -5.21 9.05
C TYR A 215 -0.81 -5.34 7.98
N GLY A 216 -0.57 -4.28 7.21
CA GLY A 216 0.54 -4.22 6.24
C GLY A 216 1.92 -4.38 6.87
N SER A 217 2.07 -4.09 8.17
CA SER A 217 3.32 -4.29 8.91
C SER A 217 3.67 -5.77 9.04
N THR A 218 2.69 -6.61 9.38
CA THR A 218 2.87 -8.07 9.44
C THR A 218 3.19 -8.61 8.05
N THR A 219 2.47 -8.14 7.01
CA THR A 219 2.74 -8.50 5.62
C THR A 219 4.18 -8.14 5.23
N ALA A 220 4.63 -6.94 5.56
CA ALA A 220 5.98 -6.48 5.22
C ALA A 220 7.05 -7.23 6.02
N GLY A 221 6.86 -7.46 7.32
CA GLY A 221 7.79 -8.24 8.12
C GLY A 221 7.97 -9.67 7.62
N LEU A 222 6.87 -10.32 7.21
CA LEU A 222 6.94 -11.63 6.55
C LEU A 222 7.69 -11.56 5.22
N ALA A 223 7.53 -10.48 4.43
CA ALA A 223 8.28 -10.28 3.20
C ALA A 223 9.77 -10.07 3.46
N MET A 224 10.14 -9.25 4.49
CA MET A 224 11.54 -9.04 4.87
C MET A 224 12.25 -10.35 5.21
N ARG A 225 11.57 -11.29 5.89
CA ARG A 225 12.14 -12.61 6.22
C ARG A 225 12.39 -13.51 5.01
N GLN A 226 11.74 -13.26 3.89
CA GLN A 226 11.88 -14.06 2.66
C GLN A 226 12.99 -13.51 1.77
N MET A 227 13.31 -12.24 1.89
CA MET A 227 14.33 -11.58 1.09
C MET A 227 15.73 -11.78 1.71
N GLY A 228 16.76 -11.74 0.86
CA GLY A 228 18.14 -11.71 1.31
C GLY A 228 18.53 -10.34 1.87
N GLU A 229 19.62 -10.31 2.63
CA GLU A 229 20.26 -9.07 3.07
C GLU A 229 20.58 -8.15 1.89
N GLY A 230 20.39 -6.83 2.07
CA GLY A 230 20.72 -5.81 1.08
C GLY A 230 19.66 -5.58 0.00
N VAL A 231 18.51 -6.27 0.03
CA VAL A 231 17.37 -5.93 -0.83
C VAL A 231 16.72 -4.63 -0.36
N VAL A 232 16.48 -4.50 0.94
CA VAL A 232 15.93 -3.31 1.59
C VAL A 232 16.97 -2.74 2.54
N ASP A 233 17.19 -1.43 2.50
CA ASP A 233 18.15 -0.75 3.35
C ASP A 233 17.53 -0.39 4.70
N ASP A 234 16.30 0.12 4.71
CA ASP A 234 15.54 0.46 5.94
C ASP A 234 14.14 -0.14 5.94
N HIS A 235 13.68 -0.59 7.11
CA HIS A 235 12.31 -1.04 7.31
C HIS A 235 11.64 -0.33 8.48
N ILE A 236 10.43 0.21 8.26
CA ILE A 236 9.68 0.98 9.25
C ILE A 236 8.34 0.31 9.54
N TYR A 237 8.11 -0.01 10.80
CA TYR A 237 6.82 -0.43 11.32
C TYR A 237 6.03 0.75 11.89
N LEU A 238 4.76 0.91 11.49
CA LEU A 238 3.87 1.95 11.97
C LEU A 238 2.56 1.33 12.45
N ALA A 239 2.15 1.65 13.69
CA ALA A 239 0.86 1.18 14.23
C ALA A 239 0.63 -0.33 14.06
N SER A 240 1.66 -1.12 14.31
CA SER A 240 1.71 -2.54 13.94
C SER A 240 0.99 -3.44 14.94
N PRO A 241 0.15 -4.39 14.50
CA PRO A 241 -0.39 -5.45 15.37
C PRO A 241 0.66 -6.53 15.70
N GLY A 242 1.72 -6.64 14.89
CA GLY A 242 2.81 -7.60 15.07
C GLY A 242 3.77 -7.56 13.89
N SER A 243 5.03 -7.85 14.16
CA SER A 243 6.16 -7.68 13.22
C SER A 243 6.26 -8.75 12.12
N GLY A 244 5.46 -9.82 12.17
CA GLY A 244 5.70 -10.99 11.32
C GLY A 244 6.99 -11.75 11.67
N ALA A 245 7.69 -11.37 12.74
CA ALA A 245 8.99 -11.92 13.14
C ALA A 245 9.13 -12.01 14.66
N ASP A 246 10.09 -12.82 15.14
CA ASP A 246 10.39 -12.98 16.56
C ASP A 246 11.62 -12.16 17.01
N SER A 247 12.39 -11.66 16.04
CA SER A 247 13.59 -10.85 16.29
C SER A 247 13.90 -9.96 15.09
N VAL A 248 14.59 -8.84 15.33
CA VAL A 248 15.06 -7.94 14.28
C VAL A 248 16.03 -8.66 13.33
N GLY A 249 16.88 -9.53 13.84
CA GLY A 249 17.83 -10.30 13.03
C GLY A 249 17.22 -11.31 12.07
N ALA A 250 15.90 -11.59 12.18
CA ALA A 250 15.20 -12.47 11.25
C ALA A 250 14.70 -11.75 9.98
N LEU A 251 14.84 -10.42 9.89
CA LEU A 251 14.19 -9.60 8.86
C LEU A 251 15.02 -9.39 7.58
N GLY A 252 16.25 -9.88 7.48
CA GLY A 252 17.09 -9.64 6.30
C GLY A 252 17.43 -8.16 6.06
N VAL A 253 17.27 -7.32 7.07
CA VAL A 253 17.63 -5.89 7.10
C VAL A 253 18.63 -5.70 8.24
N ASP A 254 19.59 -4.80 8.08
CA ASP A 254 20.53 -4.48 9.17
C ASP A 254 19.72 -4.09 10.44
N PRO A 255 19.96 -4.72 11.59
CA PRO A 255 19.23 -4.41 12.83
C PRO A 255 19.21 -2.91 13.22
N SER A 256 20.26 -2.16 12.87
CA SER A 256 20.31 -0.71 13.11
C SER A 256 19.41 0.11 12.18
N HIS A 257 18.86 -0.52 11.14
CA HIS A 257 17.98 0.05 10.12
C HIS A 257 16.55 -0.50 10.16
N VAL A 258 16.18 -1.12 11.27
CA VAL A 258 14.79 -1.53 11.53
C VAL A 258 14.18 -0.60 12.57
N TRP A 259 13.08 0.04 12.20
CA TRP A 259 12.49 1.15 12.94
C TRP A 259 11.04 0.86 13.32
N VAL A 260 10.61 1.40 14.45
CA VAL A 260 9.21 1.40 14.86
C VAL A 260 8.77 2.81 15.26
N SER A 261 7.58 3.19 14.85
CA SER A 261 6.88 4.37 15.36
C SER A 261 5.50 3.94 15.87
N ALA A 262 5.23 4.25 17.11
CA ALA A 262 3.99 3.92 17.80
C ALA A 262 3.48 5.15 18.54
N THR A 263 2.22 5.54 18.29
CA THR A 263 1.60 6.65 19.02
C THR A 263 1.06 6.18 20.37
N ASP A 264 1.29 6.94 21.41
CA ASP A 264 0.92 6.58 22.80
C ASP A 264 -0.59 6.67 23.07
N TYR A 265 -1.36 7.26 22.16
CA TYR A 265 -2.75 7.58 22.45
C TYR A 265 -3.71 7.24 21.31
N ARG A 266 -4.73 6.43 21.65
CA ARG A 266 -5.81 6.06 20.73
C ARG A 266 -5.33 5.33 19.47
N ASP A 267 -4.38 4.42 19.65
CA ASP A 267 -4.02 3.41 18.69
C ASP A 267 -3.96 2.04 19.38
N PHE A 268 -5.14 1.43 19.54
CA PHE A 268 -5.24 0.13 20.18
C PHE A 268 -4.78 -1.02 19.28
N VAL A 269 -4.52 -0.76 18.00
CA VAL A 269 -4.05 -1.79 17.05
C VAL A 269 -2.60 -2.14 17.33
N GLN A 270 -1.82 -1.18 17.85
CA GLN A 270 -0.44 -1.40 18.22
C GLN A 270 -0.34 -2.53 19.27
N GLY A 271 0.37 -3.61 18.92
CA GLY A 271 0.57 -4.77 19.78
C GLY A 271 -0.66 -5.66 20.00
N LEU A 272 -1.64 -5.62 19.07
CA LEU A 272 -2.81 -6.49 19.11
C LEU A 272 -2.78 -7.57 18.03
N PRO A 273 -3.25 -8.74 18.40
CA PRO A 273 -3.54 -9.23 19.74
C PRO A 273 -2.24 -9.42 20.54
N PRO A 274 -2.22 -9.15 21.86
CA PRO A 274 -1.02 -9.33 22.63
C PRO A 274 -0.57 -10.79 22.54
N ASP A 275 0.69 -11.04 22.40
CA ASP A 275 1.52 -12.28 22.36
C ASP A 275 0.85 -13.67 22.36
N ARG A 276 -0.45 -13.73 22.60
CA ARG A 276 -1.25 -14.97 22.69
C ARG A 276 -1.64 -15.58 21.34
N TRP A 277 -1.48 -14.80 20.26
CA TRP A 277 -1.80 -15.23 18.90
C TRP A 277 -0.51 -15.18 18.10
N GLU A 278 0.32 -16.18 18.25
CA GLU A 278 1.64 -16.34 17.62
C GLU A 278 1.70 -16.07 16.11
N SER A 279 0.53 -15.86 15.49
CA SER A 279 0.41 -15.68 14.05
C SER A 279 0.94 -14.34 13.51
N PHE A 280 0.86 -13.24 14.29
CA PHE A 280 1.31 -11.91 13.84
C PHE A 280 2.78 -11.60 14.17
N GLY A 281 3.45 -12.49 14.90
CA GLY A 281 4.78 -12.22 15.42
C GLY A 281 4.75 -11.29 16.66
N ARG A 282 5.92 -10.91 17.16
CA ARG A 282 6.03 -10.03 18.35
C ARG A 282 5.62 -8.60 18.00
N ASP A 283 5.15 -7.86 19.00
CA ASP A 283 5.00 -6.41 18.87
C ASP A 283 6.35 -5.79 18.46
N PRO A 284 6.43 -5.03 17.37
CA PRO A 284 7.69 -4.40 16.98
C PRO A 284 8.32 -3.55 18.06
N VAL A 285 7.53 -2.91 18.92
CA VAL A 285 8.03 -2.07 20.04
C VAL A 285 8.88 -2.88 21.01
N ASP A 286 8.60 -4.18 21.15
CA ASP A 286 9.26 -5.10 22.07
C ASP A 286 10.37 -5.95 21.42
N LEU A 287 10.67 -5.73 20.13
CA LEU A 287 11.76 -6.42 19.46
C LEU A 287 13.12 -5.91 19.96
N GLU A 288 13.93 -6.81 20.50
CA GLU A 288 15.28 -6.46 20.97
C GLU A 288 16.13 -5.93 19.80
N GLY A 289 16.70 -4.73 19.98
CA GLY A 289 17.56 -4.07 19.00
C GLY A 289 16.84 -3.17 18.00
N ILE A 290 15.49 -3.11 18.01
CA ILE A 290 14.77 -2.20 17.13
C ILE A 290 15.05 -0.73 17.47
N GLN A 291 15.09 0.12 16.46
CA GLN A 291 15.24 1.56 16.61
C GLN A 291 13.87 2.24 16.76
N HIS A 292 13.76 3.21 17.67
CA HIS A 292 12.51 3.93 17.90
C HIS A 292 12.49 5.28 17.21
N LEU A 293 11.46 5.53 16.41
CA LEU A 293 11.12 6.83 15.85
C LEU A 293 10.14 7.56 16.79
N SER A 294 9.94 8.85 16.56
CA SER A 294 8.89 9.59 17.24
C SER A 294 7.52 8.99 16.93
N GLY A 295 6.72 8.72 17.96
CA GLY A 295 5.30 8.40 17.85
C GLY A 295 4.41 9.64 17.95
N ASP A 296 5.00 10.84 18.06
CA ASP A 296 4.21 12.07 18.23
C ASP A 296 3.53 12.51 16.95
N THR A 297 2.24 12.22 16.88
CA THR A 297 1.32 12.65 15.82
C THR A 297 0.44 13.83 16.24
N THR A 298 0.67 14.44 17.42
CA THR A 298 -0.17 15.52 17.98
C THR A 298 -0.23 16.76 17.08
N GLY A 299 0.75 16.93 16.21
CA GLY A 299 0.78 17.98 15.20
C GLY A 299 -0.02 17.70 13.95
N SER A 300 -0.55 16.49 13.75
CA SER A 300 -1.40 16.12 12.61
C SER A 300 -2.72 16.92 12.61
N THR A 301 -3.22 17.21 11.39
CA THR A 301 -4.53 17.83 11.20
C THR A 301 -5.69 16.95 11.68
N GLN A 302 -5.51 15.63 11.72
CA GLN A 302 -6.53 14.65 12.10
C GLN A 302 -6.39 14.15 13.54
N TYR A 303 -5.33 14.55 14.25
CA TYR A 303 -5.11 14.09 15.64
C TYR A 303 -6.30 14.38 16.55
N LYS A 304 -6.71 13.39 17.33
CA LYS A 304 -7.80 13.47 18.31
C LYS A 304 -7.24 13.38 19.72
N SER A 305 -7.15 14.50 20.42
CA SER A 305 -6.81 14.56 21.84
C SER A 305 -7.88 13.93 22.74
N PHE A 306 -9.14 13.89 22.24
CA PHE A 306 -10.26 13.18 22.89
C PHE A 306 -11.07 12.44 21.82
N SER A 307 -11.31 11.14 22.02
CA SER A 307 -12.16 10.29 21.17
C SER A 307 -12.65 9.09 21.96
N LEU A 308 -13.89 8.67 21.70
CA LEU A 308 -14.39 7.36 22.17
C LEU A 308 -13.91 6.20 21.25
N ASN A 309 -13.48 6.52 20.03
CA ASN A 309 -12.85 5.52 19.16
C ASN A 309 -11.43 5.24 19.65
N PRO A 310 -11.12 3.99 20.06
CA PRO A 310 -9.79 3.63 20.56
C PRO A 310 -8.70 3.61 19.47
N ALA A 311 -9.08 3.62 18.18
CA ALA A 311 -8.18 3.72 17.03
C ALA A 311 -8.22 5.09 16.34
N ALA A 312 -8.64 6.15 17.04
CA ALA A 312 -8.85 7.46 16.43
C ALA A 312 -7.59 8.08 15.83
N ASN A 313 -6.41 7.69 16.31
CA ASN A 313 -5.11 8.18 15.86
C ASN A 313 -4.30 7.12 15.08
N HIS A 314 -4.90 5.98 14.76
CA HIS A 314 -4.24 4.86 14.09
C HIS A 314 -3.59 5.22 12.73
N SER A 315 -4.12 6.21 12.02
CA SER A 315 -3.61 6.63 10.70
C SER A 315 -2.99 8.04 10.70
N THR A 316 -2.82 8.68 11.86
CA THR A 316 -2.34 10.07 11.94
C THR A 316 -0.85 10.25 11.62
N TYR A 317 -0.09 9.15 11.50
CA TYR A 317 1.33 9.14 11.13
C TYR A 317 1.61 9.83 9.79
N PHE A 318 0.67 9.79 8.86
CA PHE A 318 0.85 10.25 7.47
C PHE A 318 0.16 11.58 7.18
N ASP A 319 -0.58 12.11 8.13
CA ASP A 319 -1.37 13.32 7.90
C ASP A 319 -0.50 14.56 7.79
N ALA A 320 -0.95 15.48 6.98
CA ALA A 320 -0.34 16.79 6.91
C ALA A 320 -0.32 17.46 8.30
N PRO A 321 0.74 18.18 8.65
CA PRO A 321 0.78 18.94 9.89
C PRO A 321 -0.24 20.07 9.89
N ALA A 322 -0.84 20.32 11.06
CA ALA A 322 -1.68 21.49 11.26
C ALA A 322 -0.86 22.79 11.12
N PRO A 323 -1.47 23.93 10.74
CA PRO A 323 -0.76 25.19 10.57
C PRO A 323 0.08 25.56 11.80
N GLY A 324 1.39 25.80 11.58
CA GLY A 324 2.34 26.14 12.63
C GLY A 324 2.75 24.98 13.54
N ARG A 325 2.38 23.75 13.23
CA ARG A 325 2.77 22.54 13.96
C ARG A 325 3.60 21.61 13.07
N ARG A 326 4.16 20.58 13.68
CA ARG A 326 4.89 19.50 13.00
C ARG A 326 4.22 18.17 13.34
N ASN A 327 4.16 17.26 12.38
CA ASN A 327 3.89 15.86 12.62
C ASN A 327 5.24 15.15 12.75
N GLU A 328 5.72 14.96 13.98
CA GLU A 328 7.07 14.44 14.22
C GLU A 328 7.24 13.01 13.74
N ALA A 329 6.18 12.20 13.81
CA ALA A 329 6.18 10.84 13.27
C ALA A 329 6.42 10.86 11.75
N LEU A 330 5.70 11.71 11.01
CA LEU A 330 5.91 11.87 9.56
C LEU A 330 7.32 12.39 9.24
N ASP A 331 7.79 13.37 10.00
CA ASP A 331 9.13 13.93 9.82
C ASP A 331 10.22 12.87 9.99
N ASP A 332 10.08 12.00 10.99
CA ASP A 332 11.05 10.92 11.24
C ASP A 332 11.02 9.85 10.14
N ILE A 333 9.82 9.45 9.68
CA ILE A 333 9.65 8.55 8.52
C ILE A 333 10.40 9.15 7.31
N CYS A 334 10.19 10.42 7.03
CA CYS A 334 10.81 11.09 5.89
C CYS A 334 12.32 11.25 6.00
N ARG A 335 12.87 11.35 7.24
CA ARG A 335 14.35 11.31 7.45
C ARG A 335 14.92 9.94 7.14
N VAL A 336 14.26 8.85 7.56
CA VAL A 336 14.69 7.49 7.22
C VAL A 336 14.66 7.30 5.70
N ILE A 337 13.58 7.70 5.03
CA ILE A 337 13.48 7.62 3.56
C ILE A 337 14.65 8.36 2.87
N ALA A 338 15.08 9.49 3.42
CA ALA A 338 16.20 10.26 2.91
C ALA A 338 17.59 9.73 3.31
N GLY A 339 17.67 8.59 4.03
CA GLY A 339 18.92 8.06 4.54
C GLY A 339 19.61 9.01 5.55
N ALA A 340 18.86 9.81 6.29
CA ALA A 340 19.35 10.87 7.17
C ALA A 340 19.13 10.57 8.66
N LYS A 341 18.91 9.28 9.00
CA LYS A 341 18.71 8.84 10.37
C LYS A 341 19.59 7.65 10.73
#